data_06e65d3e48d02ab0d030a32a1972bfc5
#
_entry.id   06e65d3e48d02ab0d030a32a1972bfc5
#
_cell.length_a   1.000
_cell.length_b   1.000
_cell.length_c   1.000
_cell.angle_alpha   90.00
_cell.angle_beta   90.00
_cell.angle_gamma   90.00
#
_symmetry.space_group_name_H-M   'P 1'
#
loop_
_entity.id
_entity.type
_entity.pdbx_description
1 polymer ?
#
loop_
_entity_poly.entity_id
_entity_poly.type
_entity_poly.pdbx_seq_one_letter_code
_entity_poly.pdbx_strand_id
1 'polypeptide(L)'
;MELHTFSSLNEKFLDEYRGSMAAADEAWVYFNPHTIEHKRLPSISKDRVAKAFDRGDLQVFTDSADWLDQLRNRDLRGTVLLFMSSGTFDGISLEELARELTEKSLLPSA
;
A
#
# COMPACT_ATOMS: atom_id res chain seq x y z
N MET A 1 -1.24 -0.61 -2.81
CA MET A 1 -2.17 -1.76 -2.61
C MET A 1 -2.12 -2.19 -1.16
N GLU A 2 -3.28 -2.47 -0.56
CA GLU A 2 -3.37 -3.07 0.77
C GLU A 2 -3.58 -4.57 0.69
N LEU A 3 -2.78 -5.34 1.42
CA LEU A 3 -3.01 -6.76 1.65
C LEU A 3 -3.91 -6.92 2.88
N HIS A 4 -5.14 -7.42 2.70
CA HIS A 4 -6.13 -7.46 3.78
C HIS A 4 -6.84 -8.80 3.92
N THR A 5 -7.04 -9.55 2.83
CA THR A 5 -7.75 -10.83 2.87
C THR A 5 -6.94 -11.91 3.58
N PHE A 6 -7.61 -12.96 4.03
CA PHE A 6 -6.95 -14.15 4.58
C PHE A 6 -5.90 -14.71 3.62
N SER A 7 -6.22 -14.80 2.33
CA SER A 7 -5.28 -15.30 1.33
C SER A 7 -4.08 -14.38 1.15
N SER A 8 -4.29 -13.07 1.03
CA SER A 8 -3.21 -12.12 0.78
C SER A 8 -2.25 -11.97 1.96
N LEU A 9 -2.70 -12.30 3.18
CA LEU A 9 -1.88 -12.28 4.39
C LEU A 9 -1.30 -13.64 4.74
N ASN A 10 -1.50 -14.64 3.88
CA ASN A 10 -0.97 -15.98 4.06
C ASN A 10 0.34 -16.12 3.29
N GLU A 11 1.42 -16.46 4.00
CA GLU A 11 2.75 -16.62 3.41
C GLU A 11 2.77 -17.54 2.19
N LYS A 12 1.98 -18.62 2.23
CA LYS A 12 1.92 -19.60 1.14
C LYS A 12 1.31 -19.04 -0.15
N PHE A 13 0.50 -17.99 -0.04
CA PHE A 13 -0.15 -17.36 -1.18
C PHE A 13 0.64 -16.18 -1.73
N LEU A 14 1.54 -15.60 -0.95
CA LEU A 14 2.22 -14.35 -1.31
C LEU A 14 2.93 -14.39 -2.67
N ASP A 15 3.50 -15.53 -3.06
CA ASP A 15 4.22 -15.64 -4.33
C ASP A 15 3.31 -15.50 -5.56
N GLU A 16 1.99 -15.61 -5.39
CA GLU A 16 1.01 -15.34 -6.45
C GLU A 16 1.01 -13.87 -6.88
N TYR A 17 1.55 -12.98 -6.04
CA TYR A 17 1.67 -11.56 -6.38
C TYR A 17 2.87 -11.22 -7.26
N ARG A 18 3.71 -12.18 -7.58
CA ARG A 18 4.90 -11.95 -8.43
C ARG A 18 4.50 -11.25 -9.72
N GLY A 19 5.12 -10.10 -9.99
CA GLY A 19 4.87 -9.32 -11.20
C GLY A 19 3.55 -8.59 -11.25
N SER A 20 2.70 -8.68 -10.23
CA SER A 20 1.35 -8.10 -10.25
C SER A 20 1.34 -6.57 -10.31
N MET A 21 2.40 -5.91 -9.89
CA MET A 21 2.52 -4.45 -9.94
C MET A 21 3.55 -3.97 -10.96
N ALA A 22 3.91 -4.81 -11.93
CA ALA A 22 4.93 -4.48 -12.93
C ALA A 22 4.56 -3.28 -13.80
N ALA A 23 3.27 -3.03 -14.02
CA ALA A 23 2.80 -1.91 -14.85
C ALA A 23 2.83 -0.55 -14.13
N ALA A 24 3.00 -0.53 -12.80
CA ALA A 24 3.06 0.71 -12.04
C ALA A 24 4.47 1.31 -12.12
N ASP A 25 4.57 2.63 -12.28
CA ASP A 25 5.87 3.32 -12.26
C ASP A 25 6.48 3.27 -10.86
N GLU A 26 5.64 3.37 -9.84
CA GLU A 26 6.03 3.25 -8.44
C GLU A 26 5.00 2.38 -7.72
N ALA A 27 5.46 1.49 -6.86
CA ALA A 27 4.59 0.52 -6.20
C ALA A 27 4.80 0.53 -4.70
N TRP A 28 3.69 0.65 -3.97
CA TRP A 28 3.66 0.61 -2.51
C TRP A 28 2.67 -0.46 -2.07
N VAL A 29 3.08 -1.25 -1.08
CA VAL A 29 2.23 -2.28 -0.45
C VAL A 29 2.13 -2.00 1.04
N TYR A 30 0.92 -2.06 1.55
CA TYR A 30 0.63 -1.88 2.97
C TYR A 30 -0.07 -3.12 3.50
N PHE A 31 0.32 -3.56 4.68
CA PHE A 31 -0.43 -4.53 5.45
C PHE A 31 -0.36 -4.19 6.94
N ASN A 32 -1.42 -4.54 7.67
CA ASN A 32 -1.49 -4.31 9.12
C ASN A 32 -1.18 -5.61 9.85
N PRO A 33 -0.07 -5.67 10.63
CA PRO A 33 0.28 -6.86 11.39
C PRO A 33 -0.81 -7.30 12.38
N HIS A 34 -1.59 -6.37 12.92
CA HIS A 34 -2.70 -6.70 13.82
C HIS A 34 -3.80 -7.48 13.09
N THR A 35 -4.01 -7.21 11.82
CA THR A 35 -4.96 -7.97 11.01
C THR A 35 -4.51 -9.43 10.86
N ILE A 36 -3.21 -9.65 10.70
CA ILE A 36 -2.63 -10.99 10.63
C ILE A 36 -2.89 -11.74 11.94
N GLU A 37 -2.61 -11.13 13.08
CA GLU A 37 -2.87 -11.70 14.40
C GLU A 37 -4.36 -12.01 14.60
N HIS A 38 -5.22 -11.07 14.20
CA HIS A 38 -6.67 -11.24 14.32
C HIS A 38 -7.19 -12.42 13.50
N LYS A 39 -6.59 -12.66 12.36
CA LYS A 39 -6.92 -13.81 11.48
C LYS A 39 -6.20 -15.09 11.90
N ARG A 40 -5.40 -15.05 12.98
CA ARG A 40 -4.64 -16.19 13.49
C ARG A 40 -3.68 -16.79 12.46
N LEU A 41 -3.12 -15.95 11.61
CA LEU A 41 -2.10 -16.35 10.65
C LEU A 41 -0.70 -16.14 11.24
N PRO A 42 0.30 -16.93 10.79
CA PRO A 42 1.70 -16.65 11.14
C PRO A 42 2.10 -15.26 10.66
N SER A 43 2.94 -14.58 11.45
CA SER A 43 3.43 -13.25 11.07
C SER A 43 4.28 -13.33 9.79
N ILE A 44 4.23 -12.25 9.01
CA ILE A 44 5.05 -12.08 7.80
C ILE A 44 5.87 -10.81 7.93
N SER A 45 7.09 -10.83 7.40
CA SER A 45 7.97 -9.67 7.42
C SER A 45 7.77 -8.80 6.17
N LYS A 46 8.18 -7.54 6.27
CA LYS A 46 8.24 -6.65 5.09
C LYS A 46 9.12 -7.25 4.00
N ASP A 47 10.25 -7.83 4.36
CA ASP A 47 11.19 -8.45 3.40
C ASP A 47 10.55 -9.61 2.67
N ARG A 48 9.76 -10.42 3.37
CA ARG A 48 9.05 -11.54 2.73
C ARG A 48 8.03 -11.05 1.70
N VAL A 49 7.30 -9.99 2.03
CA VAL A 49 6.35 -9.37 1.11
C VAL A 49 7.08 -8.79 -0.10
N ALA A 50 8.15 -8.05 0.12
CA ALA A 50 8.94 -7.46 -0.97
C ALA A 50 9.46 -8.52 -1.94
N LYS A 51 9.96 -9.64 -1.42
CA LYS A 51 10.43 -10.75 -2.24
C LYS A 51 9.30 -11.40 -3.04
N ALA A 52 8.13 -11.50 -2.46
CA ALA A 52 6.97 -12.12 -3.12
C ALA A 52 6.58 -11.37 -4.39
N PHE A 53 6.58 -10.05 -4.36
CA PHE A 53 6.27 -9.21 -5.52
C PHE A 53 7.38 -9.20 -6.58
N ASP A 54 8.58 -9.63 -6.21
CA ASP A 54 9.74 -9.69 -7.09
C ASP A 54 10.02 -8.35 -7.79
N ARG A 55 9.99 -7.28 -7.01
CA ARG A 55 10.25 -5.93 -7.48
C ARG A 55 11.17 -5.21 -6.51
N GLY A 56 12.38 -4.86 -6.97
CA GLY A 56 13.45 -4.34 -6.12
C GLY A 56 13.19 -2.96 -5.52
N ASP A 57 12.32 -2.14 -6.15
CA ASP A 57 11.96 -0.80 -5.68
C ASP A 57 10.64 -0.74 -4.92
N LEU A 58 10.04 -1.89 -4.61
CA LEU A 58 8.79 -1.95 -3.86
C LEU A 58 8.98 -1.40 -2.45
N GLN A 59 8.12 -0.46 -2.05
CA GLN A 59 8.06 0.00 -0.67
C GLN A 59 6.96 -0.76 0.07
N VAL A 60 7.30 -1.29 1.24
CA VAL A 60 6.36 -2.03 2.08
C VAL A 60 6.18 -1.29 3.39
N PHE A 61 4.93 -1.05 3.75
CA PHE A 61 4.55 -0.34 4.96
C PHE A 61 3.71 -1.24 5.86
N THR A 62 3.89 -1.08 7.16
CA THR A 62 3.09 -1.77 8.19
C THR A 62 2.40 -0.81 9.14
N ASP A 63 2.56 0.49 8.91
CA ASP A 63 1.92 1.55 9.67
C ASP A 63 1.26 2.53 8.71
N SER A 64 -0.04 2.74 8.87
CA SER A 64 -0.80 3.64 8.00
C SER A 64 -0.34 5.09 8.11
N ALA A 65 0.12 5.53 9.28
CA ALA A 65 0.64 6.88 9.46
C ALA A 65 1.89 7.11 8.58
N ASP A 66 2.74 6.12 8.44
CA ASP A 66 3.95 6.21 7.63
C ASP A 66 3.65 6.42 6.15
N TRP A 67 2.80 5.60 5.55
CA TRP A 67 2.53 5.75 4.12
C TRP A 67 1.70 6.99 3.82
N LEU A 68 0.80 7.39 4.73
CA LEU A 68 0.06 8.64 4.60
C LEU A 68 0.99 9.84 4.62
N ASP A 69 1.93 9.87 5.57
CA ASP A 69 2.89 10.96 5.70
C ASP A 69 3.76 11.08 4.45
N GLN A 70 4.28 9.96 3.97
CA GLN A 70 5.09 9.96 2.74
C GLN A 70 4.28 10.39 1.52
N LEU A 71 3.05 9.95 1.41
CA LEU A 71 2.17 10.34 0.30
C LEU A 71 1.87 11.84 0.32
N ARG A 72 1.58 12.39 1.50
CA ARG A 72 1.31 13.83 1.66
C ARG A 72 2.51 14.70 1.35
N ASN A 73 3.71 14.18 1.50
CA ASN A 73 4.95 14.92 1.23
C ASN A 73 5.46 14.76 -0.22
N ARG A 74 4.74 13.99 -1.05
CA ARG A 74 5.12 13.80 -2.46
C ARG A 74 4.54 14.90 -3.33
N ASP A 75 5.28 15.25 -4.38
CA ASP A 75 4.73 16.02 -5.50
C ASP A 75 3.97 15.05 -6.41
N LEU A 76 2.65 15.16 -6.39
CA LEU A 76 1.76 14.25 -7.13
C LEU A 76 1.25 14.84 -8.45
N ARG A 77 1.79 15.97 -8.90
CA ARG A 77 1.40 16.57 -10.16
C ARG A 77 1.74 15.62 -11.31
N GLY A 78 0.80 15.48 -12.25
CA GLY A 78 0.98 14.57 -13.38
C GLY A 78 0.96 13.08 -13.00
N THR A 79 0.45 12.75 -11.83
CA THR A 79 0.44 11.40 -11.29
C THR A 79 -0.98 10.84 -11.24
N VAL A 80 -1.14 9.57 -11.54
CA VAL A 80 -2.36 8.81 -11.26
C VAL A 80 -2.09 7.94 -10.05
N LEU A 81 -2.88 8.13 -8.98
CA LEU A 81 -2.84 7.28 -7.79
C LEU A 81 -3.91 6.22 -7.88
N LEU A 82 -3.49 4.96 -7.78
CA LEU A 82 -4.39 3.83 -7.78
C LEU A 82 -4.36 3.15 -6.40
N PHE A 83 -5.50 3.17 -5.71
CA PHE A 83 -5.70 2.48 -4.44
C PHE A 83 -6.43 1.16 -4.67
N MET A 84 -5.82 0.06 -4.29
CA MET A 84 -6.40 -1.28 -4.46
C MET A 84 -6.43 -2.01 -3.13
N SER A 85 -7.62 -2.41 -2.70
CA SER A 85 -7.81 -3.21 -1.49
C SER A 85 -9.16 -3.89 -1.51
N SER A 86 -9.25 -5.02 -0.83
CA SER A 86 -10.54 -5.61 -0.44
C SER A 86 -10.98 -5.16 0.95
N GLY A 87 -10.16 -4.38 1.63
CA GLY A 87 -10.44 -3.78 2.94
C GLY A 87 -10.64 -2.27 2.83
N THR A 88 -10.32 -1.57 3.90
CA THR A 88 -10.61 -0.14 4.05
C THR A 88 -9.37 0.72 4.29
N PHE A 89 -8.18 0.19 4.14
CA PHE A 89 -6.95 0.88 4.54
C PHE A 89 -7.03 1.39 5.99
N ASP A 90 -7.43 0.51 6.91
CA ASP A 90 -7.64 0.83 8.34
C ASP A 90 -8.72 1.89 8.60
N GLY A 91 -9.74 1.95 7.77
CA GLY A 91 -10.84 2.91 7.93
C GLY A 91 -10.52 4.32 7.45
N ILE A 92 -9.44 4.49 6.70
CA ILE A 92 -9.11 5.80 6.12
C ILE A 92 -10.15 6.16 5.06
N SER A 93 -10.65 7.41 5.13
CA SER A 93 -11.54 7.91 4.09
C SER A 93 -10.73 8.23 2.84
N LEU A 94 -10.76 7.32 1.85
CA LEU A 94 -10.06 7.51 0.58
C LEU A 94 -10.65 8.68 -0.22
N GLU A 95 -11.95 8.94 -0.08
CA GLU A 95 -12.60 10.09 -0.73
C GLU A 95 -12.04 11.42 -0.21
N GLU A 96 -11.95 11.56 1.12
CA GLU A 96 -11.37 12.76 1.73
C GLU A 96 -9.89 12.91 1.39
N LEU A 97 -9.14 11.82 1.43
CA LEU A 97 -7.73 11.81 1.06
C LEU A 97 -7.53 12.23 -0.39
N ALA A 98 -8.33 11.68 -1.31
CA ALA A 98 -8.27 12.05 -2.73
C ALA A 98 -8.53 13.54 -2.93
N ARG A 99 -9.51 14.10 -2.21
CA ARG A 99 -9.82 15.53 -2.26
C ARG A 99 -8.64 16.36 -1.75
N GLU A 100 -8.09 16.01 -0.60
CA GLU A 100 -6.92 16.67 -0.02
C GLU A 100 -5.74 16.70 -0.98
N LEU A 101 -5.39 15.55 -1.54
CA LEU A 101 -4.24 15.42 -2.43
C LEU A 101 -4.46 16.13 -3.77
N THR A 102 -5.68 16.13 -4.30
CA THR A 102 -6.02 16.83 -5.53
C THR A 102 -5.92 18.34 -5.34
N GLU A 103 -6.47 18.88 -4.27
CA GLU A 103 -6.41 20.30 -3.95
C GLU A 103 -4.96 20.75 -3.75
N LYS A 104 -4.15 19.97 -3.04
CA LYS A 104 -2.73 20.25 -2.84
C LYS A 104 -1.98 20.30 -4.17
N SER A 105 -2.28 19.40 -5.09
CA SER A 105 -1.62 19.32 -6.40
C SER A 105 -1.95 20.52 -7.31
N LEU A 106 -3.04 21.25 -7.03
CA LEU A 106 -3.42 22.45 -7.75
C LEU A 106 -2.72 23.73 -7.25
N LEU A 107 -2.04 23.64 -6.08
CA LEU A 107 -1.34 24.78 -5.52
C LEU A 107 -0.03 25.01 -6.28
N PRO A 108 0.38 26.28 -6.48
CA PRO A 108 1.67 26.56 -7.10
C PRO A 108 2.80 26.04 -6.24
N SER A 109 3.89 25.62 -6.90
CA SER A 109 5.11 25.24 -6.19
C SER A 109 5.70 26.45 -5.49
N ALA A 110 6.02 26.27 -4.21
CA ALA A 110 6.69 27.31 -3.43
C ALA A 110 8.16 27.45 -3.84
#